data_3abab8e0c5864daf6da5e13a2f66be88
#
_entry.id   3abab8e0c5864daf6da5e13a2f66be88
#
_cell.length_a   1.000
_cell.length_b   1.000
_cell.length_c   1.000
_cell.angle_alpha   90.00
_cell.angle_beta   90.00
_cell.angle_gamma   90.00
#
_symmetry.space_group_name_H-M   'P 1'
#
loop_
_entity.id
_entity.type
_entity.pdbx_description
1 polymer ?
#
loop_
_entity_poly.entity_id
_entity_poly.type
_entity_poly.pdbx_seq_one_letter_code
_entity_poly.pdbx_strand_id
1 'polypeptide(L)'
;MERLIPIVALTAGFVLFYVFVFRPPVVFQIKYRNGIPRIVRGRLTEATRAAIHEICRQNEIRSGTITAFPKGKRVRMTFSRDIPPGCQQQIRNLMLLD
;
A
#
# COMPACT_ATOMS: atom_id res chain seq x y z
N MET A 1 1.64 -42.65 -12.34
CA MET A 1 1.63 -41.70 -11.20
C MET A 1 2.91 -40.88 -11.10
N GLU A 2 4.05 -41.44 -11.40
CA GLU A 2 5.34 -40.71 -11.33
C GLU A 2 5.42 -39.54 -12.31
N ARG A 3 4.68 -39.58 -13.43
CA ARG A 3 4.65 -38.49 -14.43
C ARG A 3 3.80 -37.31 -14.02
N LEU A 4 2.91 -37.47 -13.06
CA LEU A 4 2.03 -36.40 -12.59
C LEU A 4 2.71 -35.46 -11.60
N ILE A 5 3.65 -35.98 -10.80
CA ILE A 5 4.36 -35.19 -9.77
C ILE A 5 5.16 -34.02 -10.39
N PRO A 6 5.98 -34.21 -11.46
CA PRO A 6 6.69 -33.10 -12.07
C PRO A 6 5.79 -32.10 -12.78
N ILE A 7 4.64 -32.55 -13.32
CA ILE A 7 3.67 -31.66 -13.94
C ILE A 7 2.98 -30.78 -12.88
N VAL A 8 2.60 -31.36 -11.75
CA VAL A 8 2.01 -30.63 -10.64
C VAL A 8 3.00 -29.64 -10.05
N ALA A 9 4.25 -30.02 -9.89
CA ALA A 9 5.31 -29.16 -9.38
C ALA A 9 5.57 -27.97 -10.33
N LEU A 10 5.61 -28.21 -11.63
CA LEU A 10 5.78 -27.16 -12.64
C LEU A 10 4.59 -26.20 -12.65
N THR A 11 3.37 -26.71 -12.54
CA THR A 11 2.17 -25.91 -12.50
C THR A 11 2.14 -25.04 -11.24
N ALA A 12 2.47 -25.62 -10.10
CA ALA A 12 2.53 -24.89 -8.82
C ALA A 12 3.58 -23.79 -8.86
N GLY A 13 4.77 -24.08 -9.42
CA GLY A 13 5.83 -23.10 -9.59
C GLY A 13 5.43 -21.96 -10.52
N PHE A 14 4.71 -22.29 -11.60
CA PHE A 14 4.22 -21.29 -12.56
C PHE A 14 3.17 -20.38 -11.93
N VAL A 15 2.24 -20.94 -11.15
CA VAL A 15 1.23 -20.17 -10.42
C VAL A 15 1.87 -19.24 -9.39
N LEU A 16 2.84 -19.74 -8.63
CA LEU A 16 3.58 -18.93 -7.67
C LEU A 16 4.34 -17.80 -8.37
N PHE A 17 4.99 -18.09 -9.49
CA PHE A 17 5.69 -17.10 -10.29
C PHE A 17 4.72 -16.05 -10.82
N TYR A 18 3.58 -16.47 -11.36
CA TYR A 18 2.52 -15.60 -11.86
C TYR A 18 2.02 -14.67 -10.76
N VAL A 19 1.67 -15.21 -9.60
CA VAL A 19 1.22 -14.42 -8.45
C VAL A 19 2.29 -13.42 -8.01
N PHE A 20 3.55 -13.82 -8.01
CA PHE A 20 4.66 -12.98 -7.61
C PHE A 20 4.93 -11.85 -8.60
N VAL A 21 4.90 -12.14 -9.90
CA VAL A 21 5.21 -11.16 -10.96
C VAL A 21 4.03 -10.22 -11.23
N PHE A 22 2.80 -10.76 -11.22
CA PHE A 22 1.59 -9.98 -11.50
C PHE A 22 0.91 -9.43 -10.26
N ARG A 23 1.51 -9.62 -9.10
CA ARG A 23 1.03 -8.97 -7.89
C ARG A 23 1.07 -7.46 -8.11
N PRO A 24 -0.06 -6.72 -7.89
CA PRO A 24 -0.06 -5.29 -8.15
C PRO A 24 1.05 -4.62 -7.33
N PRO A 25 1.97 -3.88 -7.97
CA PRO A 25 3.03 -3.21 -7.25
C PRO A 25 2.43 -2.14 -6.35
N VAL A 26 2.85 -2.11 -5.10
CA VAL A 26 2.44 -1.11 -4.13
C VAL A 26 3.58 -0.09 -4.03
N VAL A 27 3.27 1.19 -4.24
CA VAL A 27 4.26 2.25 -4.08
C VAL A 27 4.65 2.35 -2.62
N PHE A 28 3.65 2.41 -1.75
CA PHE A 28 3.86 2.33 -0.31
C PHE A 28 2.57 1.91 0.39
N GLN A 29 2.72 1.38 1.59
CA GLN A 29 1.61 1.06 2.46
C GLN A 29 1.98 1.44 3.88
N ILE A 30 1.18 2.34 4.46
CA ILE A 30 1.36 2.79 5.84
C ILE A 30 0.21 2.25 6.67
N LYS A 31 0.53 1.63 7.78
CA LYS A 31 -0.45 1.11 8.71
C LYS A 31 -0.34 1.87 10.03
N TYR A 32 -1.44 2.48 10.45
CA TYR A 32 -1.52 3.17 11.74
C TYR A 32 -2.08 2.23 12.78
N ARG A 33 -1.37 2.13 13.89
CA ARG A 33 -1.79 1.34 15.03
C ARG A 33 -1.47 2.14 16.29
N ASN A 34 -2.50 2.44 17.09
CA ASN A 34 -2.37 3.24 18.32
C ASN A 34 -1.74 4.62 18.06
N GLY A 35 -2.05 5.22 16.91
CA GLY A 35 -1.51 6.52 16.52
C GLY A 35 -0.08 6.49 16.00
N ILE A 36 0.55 5.32 15.91
CA ILE A 36 1.92 5.16 15.43
C ILE A 36 1.91 4.68 13.98
N PRO A 37 2.50 5.44 13.04
CA PRO A 37 2.61 5.01 11.65
C PRO A 37 3.71 3.98 11.47
N ARG A 38 3.43 2.95 10.70
CA ARG A 38 4.40 1.93 10.35
C ARG A 38 4.36 1.66 8.86
N ILE A 39 5.50 1.80 8.19
CA ILE A 39 5.61 1.47 6.78
C ILE A 39 5.69 -0.05 6.65
N VAL A 40 4.67 -0.65 6.03
CA VAL A 40 4.57 -2.10 5.85
C VAL A 40 5.20 -2.50 4.52
N ARG A 41 5.04 -1.67 3.49
CA ARG A 41 5.57 -1.93 2.15
C ARG A 41 6.01 -0.63 1.48
N GLY A 42 6.95 -0.78 0.55
CA GLY A 42 7.39 0.33 -0.30
C GLY A 42 8.31 1.30 0.40
N ARG A 43 8.58 2.41 -0.29
CA ARG A 43 9.46 3.46 0.20
C ARG A 43 8.79 4.81 0.07
N LEU A 44 8.99 5.64 1.06
CA LEU A 44 8.54 7.02 1.10
C LEU A 44 9.72 7.92 1.42
N THR A 45 9.74 9.11 0.81
CA THR A 45 10.65 10.14 1.26
C THR A 45 10.28 10.59 2.67
N GLU A 46 11.25 11.02 3.46
CA GLU A 46 10.98 11.48 4.81
C GLU A 46 10.04 12.68 4.84
N ALA A 47 10.17 13.58 3.86
CA ALA A 47 9.30 14.74 3.75
C ALA A 47 7.83 14.33 3.55
N THR A 48 7.56 13.40 2.65
CA THR A 48 6.21 12.91 2.40
C THR A 48 5.67 12.16 3.61
N ARG A 49 6.50 11.32 4.22
CA ARG A 49 6.12 10.59 5.43
C ARG A 49 5.75 11.52 6.57
N ALA A 50 6.56 12.56 6.80
CA ALA A 50 6.31 13.53 7.84
C ALA A 50 5.03 14.33 7.57
N ALA A 51 4.77 14.69 6.31
CA ALA A 51 3.56 15.41 5.92
C ALA A 51 2.30 14.55 6.12
N ILE A 52 2.34 13.29 5.75
CA ILE A 52 1.22 12.36 5.96
C ILE A 52 0.97 12.16 7.45
N HIS A 53 2.04 11.99 8.23
CA HIS A 53 1.92 11.83 9.68
C HIS A 53 1.29 13.06 10.32
N GLU A 54 1.69 14.26 9.89
CA GLU A 54 1.12 15.50 10.41
C GLU A 54 -0.37 15.61 10.10
N ILE A 55 -0.80 15.26 8.88
CA ILE A 55 -2.21 15.26 8.50
C ILE A 55 -2.99 14.27 9.37
N CYS A 56 -2.46 13.08 9.58
CA CYS A 56 -3.11 12.07 10.41
C CYS A 56 -3.17 12.51 11.88
N ARG A 57 -2.12 13.15 12.38
CA ARG A 57 -2.10 13.66 13.74
C ARG A 57 -3.15 14.75 13.94
N GLN A 58 -3.30 15.68 12.98
CA GLN A 58 -4.30 16.73 13.06
C GLN A 58 -5.73 16.19 13.04
N ASN A 59 -5.96 15.08 12.34
CA ASN A 59 -7.25 14.42 12.27
C ASN A 59 -7.48 13.36 13.34
N GLU A 60 -6.53 13.22 14.28
CA GLU A 60 -6.60 12.26 15.39
C GLU A 60 -6.79 10.81 14.92
N ILE A 61 -6.08 10.43 13.88
CA ILE A 61 -6.13 9.06 13.35
C ILE A 61 -5.34 8.14 14.28
N ARG A 62 -6.03 7.17 14.87
CA ARG A 62 -5.40 6.18 15.74
C ARG A 62 -5.12 4.86 15.04
N SER A 63 -6.01 4.48 14.11
CA SER A 63 -5.85 3.25 13.35
C SER A 63 -6.31 3.48 11.92
N GLY A 64 -5.78 2.71 11.01
CA GLY A 64 -6.14 2.78 9.60
C GLY A 64 -4.99 2.33 8.72
N THR A 65 -5.29 2.14 7.46
CA THR A 65 -4.30 1.73 6.46
C THR A 65 -4.39 2.64 5.25
N ILE A 66 -3.26 3.16 4.82
CA ILE A 66 -3.13 3.99 3.62
C ILE A 66 -2.26 3.21 2.64
N THR A 67 -2.82 2.91 1.46
CA THR A 67 -2.11 2.17 0.43
C THR A 67 -2.05 3.01 -0.84
N ALA A 68 -0.88 3.14 -1.44
CA ALA A 68 -0.68 3.83 -2.69
C ALA A 68 -0.29 2.84 -3.78
N PHE A 69 -1.04 2.85 -4.89
CA PHE A 69 -0.79 2.02 -6.06
C PHE A 69 -0.35 2.89 -7.22
N PRO A 70 0.59 2.42 -8.06
CA PRO A 70 0.94 3.14 -9.27
C PRO A 70 -0.19 3.02 -10.29
N LYS A 71 -0.54 4.14 -10.92
CA LYS A 71 -1.53 4.18 -12.01
C LYS A 71 -0.98 5.06 -13.12
N GLY A 72 -0.26 4.45 -14.08
CA GLY A 72 0.44 5.20 -15.11
C GLY A 72 1.47 6.15 -14.49
N LYS A 73 1.34 7.44 -14.78
CA LYS A 73 2.21 8.48 -14.19
C LYS A 73 1.68 9.00 -12.85
N ARG A 74 0.51 8.53 -12.41
CA ARG A 74 -0.14 8.98 -11.18
C ARG A 74 -0.15 7.88 -10.14
N VAL A 75 -0.52 8.25 -8.93
CA VAL A 75 -0.63 7.33 -7.81
C VAL A 75 -2.09 7.27 -7.39
N ARG A 76 -2.62 6.06 -7.31
CA ARG A 76 -3.96 5.81 -6.78
C ARG A 76 -3.84 5.44 -5.31
N MET A 77 -4.58 6.13 -4.45
CA MET A 77 -4.56 5.86 -3.02
C MET A 77 -5.86 5.22 -2.58
N THR A 78 -5.74 4.23 -1.72
CA THR A 78 -6.87 3.60 -1.05
C THR A 78 -6.69 3.74 0.46
N PHE A 79 -7.80 3.89 1.14
CA PHE A 79 -7.83 4.11 2.59
C PHE A 79 -8.78 3.14 3.25
N SER A 80 -8.47 2.73 4.47
CA SER A 80 -9.39 1.93 5.26
C SER A 80 -10.56 2.79 5.76
N ARG A 81 -11.60 2.13 6.25
CA ARG A 81 -12.80 2.82 6.73
C ARG A 81 -12.56 3.74 7.92
N ASP A 82 -11.50 3.47 8.67
CA ASP A 82 -11.16 4.24 9.87
C ASP A 82 -10.66 5.65 9.55
N ILE A 83 -10.31 5.91 8.30
CA ILE A 83 -9.78 7.22 7.89
C ILE A 83 -10.92 8.08 7.37
N PRO A 84 -11.18 9.26 7.99
CA PRO A 84 -12.25 10.16 7.54
C PRO A 84 -12.05 10.69 6.13
N PRO A 85 -13.14 10.99 5.38
CA PRO A 85 -13.03 11.51 4.01
C PRO A 85 -12.21 12.80 3.90
N GLY A 86 -12.30 13.69 4.87
CA GLY A 86 -11.50 14.91 4.88
C GLY A 86 -10.00 14.65 4.94
N CYS A 87 -9.59 13.71 5.77
CA CYS A 87 -8.20 13.27 5.87
C CYS A 87 -7.73 12.62 4.57
N GLN A 88 -8.57 11.78 3.96
CA GLN A 88 -8.27 11.15 2.68
C GLN A 88 -8.00 12.19 1.60
N GLN A 89 -8.84 13.23 1.54
CA GLN A 89 -8.69 14.28 0.55
C GLN A 89 -7.41 15.10 0.75
N GLN A 90 -7.06 15.40 1.99
CA GLN A 90 -5.82 16.10 2.32
C GLN A 90 -4.59 15.31 1.87
N ILE A 91 -4.59 14.00 2.11
CA ILE A 91 -3.48 13.14 1.70
C ILE A 91 -3.41 13.04 0.17
N ARG A 92 -4.55 12.92 -0.51
CA ARG A 92 -4.58 12.91 -1.97
C ARG A 92 -4.03 14.20 -2.57
N ASN A 93 -4.40 15.34 -2.00
CA ASN A 93 -3.90 16.64 -2.45
C ASN A 93 -2.38 16.75 -2.25
N LEU A 94 -1.87 16.24 -1.15
CA LEU A 94 -0.44 16.21 -0.88
C LEU A 94 0.31 15.42 -1.96
N MET A 95 -0.21 14.26 -2.34
CA MET A 95 0.43 13.43 -3.36
C MET A 95 0.34 14.00 -4.77
N LEU A 96 -0.65 14.84 -5.05
CA LEU A 96 -0.76 15.52 -6.33
C LEU A 96 0.26 16.64 -6.49
N LEU A 97 0.73 17.21 -5.38
CA LEU A 97 1.72 18.28 -5.40
C LEU A 97 3.15 17.77 -5.55
N ASP A 98 3.36 16.51 -5.28
CA ASP A 98 4.64 15.84 -5.48
C ASP A 98 4.72 15.24 -6.88
#